data_a66d1c76008d71bd6671f781c131bf4f
#
_entry.id   a66d1c76008d71bd6671f781c131bf4f
#
_cell.length_a   1.000
_cell.length_b   1.000
_cell.length_c   1.000
_cell.angle_alpha   90.00
_cell.angle_beta   90.00
_cell.angle_gamma   90.00
#
_symmetry.space_group_name_H-M   'P 1'
#
loop_
_entity.id
_entity.type
_entity.pdbx_description
1 polymer ?
#
loop_
_entity_poly.entity_id
_entity_poly.type
_entity_poly.pdbx_seq_one_letter_code
_entity_poly.pdbx_strand_id
1 'polypeptide(L)'
;GFDRIPDEEWTRAPLSEAGLAYDHVDEHGWYDNLNPSVEQLTAHLADGDILVDYSGGTGILLDRLRLRIFDRAVGTIVVDASAKFLRVAHEKYKDDPRFAARLLRFIKEEKRLQNLDEVLGPDLLERGVDAIAAVNAIHLYPDLDEVARSWVRSLKPGGKVFINSGNLRNPNAKPGEWILDETVWVINDLAESLVRSEPAYAKHREALDDVERLKAHHAHRDRVFMQPRPLSFYTDALERNGLSVSDIGQRTIVADVDEWFELMTAYHEAVLGWVGGTKRIEGQDPDEEALRDRLTIMRHAIDTIFGGRKTFTACWTYITAEKPG
;
A
#
# COMPACT_ATOMS: atom_id res chain seq x y z
N GLY A 1 -10.88 -16.18 23.90
CA GLY A 1 -9.84 -15.59 23.10
C GLY A 1 -10.04 -15.93 21.64
N PHE A 2 -9.73 -15.02 20.75
CA PHE A 2 -9.69 -15.31 19.32
C PHE A 2 -8.45 -16.15 18.98
N ASP A 3 -8.58 -17.01 17.98
CA ASP A 3 -7.45 -17.75 17.44
C ASP A 3 -6.41 -16.77 16.88
N ARG A 4 -5.27 -16.69 17.53
CA ARG A 4 -4.33 -15.59 17.34
C ARG A 4 -3.53 -15.73 16.04
N ILE A 5 -2.90 -16.85 15.87
CA ILE A 5 -2.00 -17.13 14.75
C ILE A 5 -2.31 -18.54 14.27
N PRO A 6 -2.80 -18.70 13.03
CA PRO A 6 -3.05 -20.02 12.46
C PRO A 6 -1.73 -20.79 12.27
N ASP A 7 -1.74 -22.09 12.50
CA ASP A 7 -0.60 -22.97 12.22
C ASP A 7 -0.52 -23.26 10.72
N GLU A 8 0.14 -22.37 9.99
CA GLU A 8 0.28 -22.41 8.55
C GLU A 8 1.76 -22.38 8.12
N GLU A 9 2.04 -22.81 6.89
CA GLU A 9 3.40 -22.85 6.34
C GLU A 9 4.08 -21.47 6.35
N TRP A 10 3.33 -20.41 6.03
CA TRP A 10 3.88 -19.05 5.98
C TRP A 10 4.40 -18.56 7.34
N THR A 11 3.83 -19.04 8.47
CA THR A 11 4.28 -18.64 9.81
C THR A 11 5.66 -19.21 10.16
N ARG A 12 6.08 -20.25 9.46
CA ARG A 12 7.37 -20.94 9.64
C ARG A 12 8.36 -20.61 8.54
N ALA A 13 7.94 -19.93 7.48
CA ALA A 13 8.81 -19.56 6.37
C ALA A 13 9.95 -18.64 6.84
N PRO A 14 11.13 -18.69 6.22
CA PRO A 14 12.19 -17.72 6.47
C PRO A 14 11.73 -16.29 6.19
N LEU A 15 12.33 -15.32 6.88
CA LEU A 15 12.16 -13.91 6.54
C LEU A 15 12.70 -13.64 5.12
N SER A 16 11.96 -12.91 4.31
CA SER A 16 12.38 -12.54 2.96
C SER A 16 13.09 -11.21 2.96
N GLU A 17 14.12 -11.05 2.12
CA GLU A 17 14.79 -9.77 1.92
C GLU A 17 13.81 -8.66 1.52
N ALA A 18 12.86 -8.97 0.63
CA ALA A 18 11.84 -8.01 0.20
C ALA A 18 10.91 -7.57 1.36
N GLY A 19 10.58 -8.48 2.29
CA GLY A 19 9.80 -8.14 3.48
C GLY A 19 10.56 -7.22 4.43
N LEU A 20 11.83 -7.53 4.67
CA LEU A 20 12.71 -6.72 5.52
C LEU A 20 12.98 -5.34 4.90
N ALA A 21 13.28 -5.29 3.60
CA ALA A 21 13.48 -4.02 2.89
C ALA A 21 12.22 -3.14 2.94
N TYR A 22 11.03 -3.74 2.80
CA TYR A 22 9.77 -2.99 2.95
C TYR A 22 9.59 -2.47 4.38
N ASP A 23 9.95 -3.21 5.40
CA ASP A 23 9.82 -2.79 6.81
C ASP A 23 10.66 -1.54 7.12
N HIS A 24 11.84 -1.41 6.51
CA HIS A 24 12.70 -0.23 6.65
C HIS A 24 12.11 1.06 6.08
N VAL A 25 11.07 0.99 5.25
CA VAL A 25 10.40 2.20 4.71
C VAL A 25 9.81 3.07 5.82
N ASP A 26 9.55 2.52 7.00
CA ASP A 26 9.10 3.29 8.18
C ASP A 26 10.11 4.37 8.63
N GLU A 27 11.38 4.21 8.28
CA GLU A 27 12.44 5.19 8.55
C GLU A 27 12.35 6.42 7.62
N HIS A 28 11.62 6.32 6.50
CA HIS A 28 11.43 7.42 5.56
C HIS A 28 10.52 8.51 6.14
N GLY A 29 10.91 9.77 6.00
CA GLY A 29 10.17 10.90 6.57
C GLY A 29 8.73 11.02 6.08
N TRP A 30 8.41 10.57 4.85
CA TRP A 30 7.05 10.60 4.33
C TRP A 30 6.10 9.60 5.01
N TYR A 31 6.63 8.61 5.77
CA TYR A 31 5.82 7.74 6.63
C TYR A 31 5.18 8.47 7.82
N ASP A 32 5.52 9.73 8.06
CA ASP A 32 4.77 10.61 8.97
C ASP A 32 3.29 10.78 8.57
N ASN A 33 2.93 10.36 7.36
CA ASN A 33 1.53 10.20 6.95
C ASN A 33 0.71 9.28 7.86
N LEU A 34 1.33 8.37 8.60
CA LEU A 34 0.65 7.49 9.55
C LEU A 34 0.25 8.19 10.86
N ASN A 35 0.93 9.27 11.23
CA ASN A 35 0.70 9.93 12.53
C ASN A 35 -0.77 10.36 12.75
N PRO A 36 -1.49 10.97 11.79
CA PRO A 36 -2.90 11.28 11.99
C PRO A 36 -3.78 10.03 12.17
N SER A 37 -3.49 8.94 11.45
CA SER A 37 -4.22 7.67 11.62
C SER A 37 -3.96 7.07 13.01
N VAL A 38 -2.73 7.12 13.50
CA VAL A 38 -2.37 6.69 14.85
C VAL A 38 -3.10 7.54 15.91
N GLU A 39 -3.19 8.84 15.71
CA GLU A 39 -3.94 9.75 16.60
C GLU A 39 -5.44 9.40 16.63
N GLN A 40 -6.06 9.21 15.46
CA GLN A 40 -7.46 8.82 15.34
C GLN A 40 -7.75 7.47 16.02
N LEU A 41 -6.90 6.47 15.78
CA LEU A 41 -7.03 5.14 16.41
C LEU A 41 -6.81 5.22 17.93
N THR A 42 -5.81 5.99 18.39
CA THR A 42 -5.53 6.18 19.82
C THR A 42 -6.72 6.82 20.53
N ALA A 43 -7.39 7.78 19.89
CA ALA A 43 -8.56 8.45 20.44
C ALA A 43 -9.81 7.56 20.45
N HIS A 44 -9.91 6.59 19.53
CA HIS A 44 -11.09 5.73 19.38
C HIS A 44 -11.02 4.45 20.21
N LEU A 45 -9.88 3.78 20.24
CA LEU A 45 -9.73 2.45 20.82
C LEU A 45 -9.72 2.48 22.34
N ALA A 46 -10.44 1.55 22.96
CA ALA A 46 -10.52 1.34 24.40
C ALA A 46 -10.11 -0.09 24.79
N ASP A 47 -10.02 -0.34 26.10
CA ASP A 47 -9.76 -1.69 26.60
C ASP A 47 -10.81 -2.69 26.15
N GLY A 48 -10.35 -3.82 25.64
CA GLY A 48 -11.18 -4.90 25.13
C GLY A 48 -11.60 -4.74 23.67
N ASP A 49 -11.27 -3.62 23.01
CA ASP A 49 -11.53 -3.43 21.59
C ASP A 49 -10.64 -4.33 20.72
N ILE A 50 -11.12 -4.62 19.50
CA ILE A 50 -10.38 -5.34 18.46
C ILE A 50 -10.23 -4.43 17.25
N LEU A 51 -8.98 -4.18 16.87
CA LEU A 51 -8.57 -3.49 15.66
C LEU A 51 -8.16 -4.52 14.60
N VAL A 52 -8.65 -4.38 13.39
CA VAL A 52 -8.08 -5.02 12.20
C VAL A 52 -7.21 -4.02 11.45
N ASP A 53 -5.93 -4.34 11.26
CA ASP A 53 -5.03 -3.63 10.36
C ASP A 53 -5.10 -4.35 8.99
N TYR A 54 -5.96 -3.84 8.11
CA TYR A 54 -6.29 -4.46 6.82
C TYR A 54 -5.32 -3.99 5.74
N SER A 55 -4.64 -4.92 5.10
CA SER A 55 -3.44 -4.70 4.28
C SER A 55 -2.29 -4.12 5.12
N GLY A 56 -2.14 -4.61 6.36
CA GLY A 56 -1.20 -4.10 7.34
C GLY A 56 0.27 -4.44 7.08
N GLY A 57 0.54 -5.24 6.05
CA GLY A 57 1.90 -5.53 5.57
C GLY A 57 2.81 -6.11 6.66
N THR A 58 3.90 -5.41 6.94
CA THR A 58 4.88 -5.79 7.98
C THR A 58 4.51 -5.29 9.38
N GLY A 59 3.35 -4.62 9.54
CA GLY A 59 2.84 -4.14 10.82
C GLY A 59 3.37 -2.76 11.23
N ILE A 60 3.80 -1.92 10.29
CA ILE A 60 4.34 -0.58 10.57
C ILE A 60 3.32 0.31 11.31
N LEU A 61 2.03 0.25 10.95
CA LEU A 61 1.00 0.96 11.70
C LEU A 61 0.97 0.51 13.17
N LEU A 62 1.08 -0.80 13.39
CA LEU A 62 1.05 -1.39 14.72
C LEU A 62 2.28 -1.02 15.54
N ASP A 63 3.46 -0.90 14.93
CA ASP A 63 4.68 -0.41 15.60
C ASP A 63 4.45 0.97 16.24
N ARG A 64 3.88 1.90 15.47
CA ARG A 64 3.61 3.27 15.93
C ARG A 64 2.43 3.33 16.91
N LEU A 65 1.36 2.59 16.65
CA LEU A 65 0.17 2.58 17.49
C LEU A 65 0.45 2.03 18.89
N ARG A 66 1.25 0.96 19.00
CA ARG A 66 1.59 0.34 20.27
C ARG A 66 2.35 1.25 21.23
N LEU A 67 3.12 2.18 20.71
CA LEU A 67 3.78 3.20 21.53
C LEU A 67 2.78 4.16 22.19
N ARG A 68 1.57 4.29 21.63
CA ARG A 68 0.51 5.19 22.14
C ARG A 68 -0.51 4.49 23.02
N ILE A 69 -0.72 3.18 22.81
CA ILE A 69 -1.73 2.39 23.54
C ILE A 69 -1.09 1.20 24.28
N PHE A 70 0.18 1.34 24.70
CA PHE A 70 0.92 0.26 25.35
C PHE A 70 0.23 -0.27 26.62
N ASP A 71 -0.50 0.57 27.30
CA ASP A 71 -1.23 0.32 28.56
C ASP A 71 -2.66 -0.22 28.34
N ARG A 72 -3.13 -0.31 27.09
CA ARG A 72 -4.47 -0.76 26.76
C ARG A 72 -4.51 -2.23 26.33
N ALA A 73 -5.56 -2.91 26.72
CA ALA A 73 -5.84 -4.30 26.33
C ALA A 73 -6.56 -4.36 24.98
N VAL A 74 -5.97 -3.78 23.92
CA VAL A 74 -6.53 -3.79 22.56
C VAL A 74 -5.98 -5.00 21.80
N GLY A 75 -6.89 -5.85 21.29
CA GLY A 75 -6.54 -6.92 20.34
C GLY A 75 -6.28 -6.36 18.95
N THR A 76 -5.22 -6.78 18.30
CA THR A 76 -4.86 -6.33 16.94
C THR A 76 -4.73 -7.53 16.00
N ILE A 77 -5.40 -7.48 14.86
CA ILE A 77 -5.35 -8.51 13.82
C ILE A 77 -4.74 -7.88 12.57
N VAL A 78 -3.50 -8.24 12.24
CA VAL A 78 -2.88 -7.82 10.98
C VAL A 78 -3.34 -8.76 9.88
N VAL A 79 -3.93 -8.22 8.83
CA VAL A 79 -4.47 -8.95 7.69
C VAL A 79 -3.77 -8.49 6.42
N ASP A 80 -3.18 -9.40 5.65
CA ASP A 80 -2.50 -9.06 4.40
C ASP A 80 -2.58 -10.20 3.39
N ALA A 81 -2.44 -9.90 2.10
CA ALA A 81 -2.35 -10.88 1.01
C ALA A 81 -0.90 -11.34 0.76
N SER A 82 0.08 -10.62 1.29
CA SER A 82 1.50 -10.95 1.17
C SER A 82 1.98 -11.78 2.35
N ALA A 83 2.12 -13.09 2.16
CA ALA A 83 2.71 -13.97 3.17
C ALA A 83 4.11 -13.51 3.61
N LYS A 84 4.89 -12.88 2.71
CA LYS A 84 6.25 -12.39 2.99
C LYS A 84 6.23 -11.22 3.98
N PHE A 85 5.31 -10.27 3.79
CA PHE A 85 5.16 -9.12 4.68
C PHE A 85 4.56 -9.55 6.03
N LEU A 86 3.48 -10.33 5.99
CA LEU A 86 2.83 -10.83 7.18
C LEU A 86 3.78 -11.68 8.06
N ARG A 87 4.75 -12.38 7.43
CA ARG A 87 5.80 -13.12 8.16
C ARG A 87 6.70 -12.20 8.98
N VAL A 88 6.98 -10.98 8.51
CA VAL A 88 7.74 -9.98 9.28
C VAL A 88 6.91 -9.50 10.48
N ALA A 89 5.64 -9.12 10.25
CA ALA A 89 4.74 -8.75 11.34
C ALA A 89 4.62 -9.87 12.39
N HIS A 90 4.49 -11.12 11.95
CA HIS A 90 4.48 -12.28 12.84
C HIS A 90 5.74 -12.36 13.69
N GLU A 91 6.93 -12.21 13.11
CA GLU A 91 8.19 -12.29 13.87
C GLU A 91 8.28 -11.19 14.93
N LYS A 92 7.81 -9.98 14.62
CA LYS A 92 7.79 -8.87 15.58
C LYS A 92 6.85 -9.11 16.77
N TYR A 93 5.70 -9.76 16.54
CA TYR A 93 4.59 -9.75 17.52
C TYR A 93 4.09 -11.11 17.99
N LYS A 94 4.66 -12.24 17.52
CA LYS A 94 4.22 -13.60 17.87
C LYS A 94 4.09 -13.87 19.37
N ASP A 95 4.89 -13.21 20.18
CA ASP A 95 4.89 -13.37 21.63
C ASP A 95 3.90 -12.45 22.36
N ASP A 96 3.35 -11.44 21.68
CA ASP A 96 2.34 -10.55 22.28
C ASP A 96 0.94 -11.22 22.25
N PRO A 97 0.30 -11.44 23.40
CA PRO A 97 -1.02 -12.07 23.46
C PRO A 97 -2.14 -11.25 22.80
N ARG A 98 -1.91 -9.97 22.53
CA ARG A 98 -2.87 -9.07 21.85
C ARG A 98 -2.74 -9.10 20.32
N PHE A 99 -1.75 -9.79 19.78
CA PHE A 99 -1.52 -9.88 18.34
C PHE A 99 -2.17 -11.13 17.74
N ALA A 100 -2.78 -10.94 16.57
CA ALA A 100 -3.21 -12.00 15.67
C ALA A 100 -2.83 -11.67 14.23
N ALA A 101 -2.77 -12.68 13.36
CA ALA A 101 -2.48 -12.49 11.94
C ALA A 101 -3.39 -13.35 11.06
N ARG A 102 -3.76 -12.85 9.88
CA ARG A 102 -4.55 -13.58 8.87
C ARG A 102 -4.02 -13.30 7.48
N LEU A 103 -3.78 -14.37 6.73
CA LEU A 103 -3.39 -14.30 5.32
C LEU A 103 -4.63 -14.35 4.42
N LEU A 104 -4.81 -13.35 3.57
CA LEU A 104 -5.80 -13.36 2.49
C LEU A 104 -5.26 -14.19 1.33
N ARG A 105 -5.88 -15.32 1.05
CA ARG A 105 -5.46 -16.21 -0.03
C ARG A 105 -6.16 -15.86 -1.35
N PHE A 106 -5.48 -16.10 -2.44
CA PHE A 106 -6.09 -15.99 -3.76
C PHE A 106 -6.90 -17.24 -4.08
N ILE A 107 -8.20 -17.06 -4.29
CA ILE A 107 -9.15 -18.11 -4.69
C ILE A 107 -9.13 -18.20 -6.20
N LYS A 108 -8.48 -19.26 -6.74
CA LYS A 108 -8.24 -19.41 -8.18
C LYS A 108 -9.53 -19.54 -8.98
N GLU A 109 -10.51 -20.26 -8.45
CA GLU A 109 -11.80 -20.55 -9.07
C GLU A 109 -12.62 -19.26 -9.26
N GLU A 110 -12.54 -18.35 -8.31
CA GLU A 110 -13.26 -17.08 -8.30
C GLU A 110 -12.42 -15.90 -8.83
N LYS A 111 -11.11 -16.12 -9.04
CA LYS A 111 -10.13 -15.13 -9.50
C LYS A 111 -10.07 -13.87 -8.60
N ARG A 112 -10.26 -14.05 -7.30
CA ARG A 112 -10.20 -12.97 -6.30
C ARG A 112 -9.37 -13.37 -5.08
N LEU A 113 -9.01 -12.40 -4.27
CA LEU A 113 -8.55 -12.63 -2.89
C LEU A 113 -9.75 -12.99 -1.98
N GLN A 114 -9.45 -13.68 -0.89
CA GLN A 114 -10.40 -13.82 0.22
C GLN A 114 -10.76 -12.42 0.76
N ASN A 115 -11.97 -12.30 1.26
CA ASN A 115 -12.46 -11.13 1.95
C ASN A 115 -12.13 -11.20 3.46
N LEU A 116 -12.25 -10.09 4.17
CA LEU A 116 -11.98 -10.03 5.60
C LEU A 116 -12.86 -11.01 6.40
N ASP A 117 -14.16 -11.03 6.13
CA ASP A 117 -15.12 -11.89 6.80
C ASP A 117 -14.90 -13.40 6.53
N GLU A 118 -14.18 -13.76 5.47
CA GLU A 118 -13.82 -15.15 5.19
C GLU A 118 -12.61 -15.66 6.01
N VAL A 119 -11.82 -14.74 6.59
CA VAL A 119 -10.61 -15.08 7.37
C VAL A 119 -10.75 -14.79 8.87
N LEU A 120 -11.77 -14.04 9.27
CA LEU A 120 -12.16 -13.89 10.66
C LEU A 120 -12.97 -15.12 11.09
N GLY A 121 -12.64 -15.70 12.22
CA GLY A 121 -13.40 -16.85 12.75
C GLY A 121 -14.83 -16.47 13.14
N PRO A 122 -15.75 -17.46 13.28
CA PRO A 122 -17.18 -17.24 13.59
C PRO A 122 -17.40 -16.36 14.82
N ASP A 123 -16.65 -16.58 15.90
CA ASP A 123 -16.76 -15.82 17.15
C ASP A 123 -16.47 -14.32 16.95
N LEU A 124 -15.48 -14.00 16.10
CA LEU A 124 -15.15 -12.60 15.75
C LEU A 124 -16.22 -11.96 14.89
N LEU A 125 -16.82 -12.71 13.98
CA LEU A 125 -17.89 -12.20 13.13
C LEU A 125 -19.20 -12.00 13.92
N GLU A 126 -19.50 -12.89 14.87
CA GLU A 126 -20.66 -12.73 15.75
C GLU A 126 -20.51 -11.53 16.68
N ARG A 127 -19.32 -11.33 17.26
CA ARG A 127 -19.01 -10.17 18.09
C ARG A 127 -18.95 -8.87 17.28
N GLY A 128 -18.38 -8.93 16.12
CA GLY A 128 -17.92 -7.80 15.32
C GLY A 128 -16.63 -7.16 15.86
N VAL A 129 -15.81 -6.62 14.96
CA VAL A 129 -14.60 -5.86 15.33
C VAL A 129 -14.95 -4.40 15.57
N ASP A 130 -14.17 -3.73 16.41
CA ASP A 130 -14.43 -2.35 16.84
C ASP A 130 -13.93 -1.33 15.83
N ALA A 131 -12.79 -1.63 15.20
CA ALA A 131 -12.18 -0.77 14.20
C ALA A 131 -11.49 -1.57 13.10
N ILE A 132 -11.48 -0.99 11.89
CA ILE A 132 -10.65 -1.43 10.76
C ILE A 132 -9.78 -0.25 10.35
N ALA A 133 -8.48 -0.46 10.21
CA ALA A 133 -7.56 0.50 9.61
C ALA A 133 -7.15 -0.03 8.23
N ALA A 134 -7.16 0.84 7.20
CA ALA A 134 -6.66 0.55 5.87
C ALA A 134 -5.76 1.70 5.44
N VAL A 135 -4.49 1.65 5.89
CA VAL A 135 -3.54 2.73 5.69
C VAL A 135 -2.63 2.47 4.50
N ASN A 136 -2.47 3.47 3.65
CA ASN A 136 -1.68 3.41 2.41
C ASN A 136 -2.09 2.27 1.45
N ALA A 137 -3.34 1.79 1.50
CA ALA A 137 -3.74 0.57 0.81
C ALA A 137 -5.03 0.67 -0.03
N ILE A 138 -5.99 1.53 0.32
CA ILE A 138 -7.33 1.53 -0.31
C ILE A 138 -7.29 1.69 -1.84
N HIS A 139 -6.29 2.40 -2.36
CA HIS A 139 -6.10 2.59 -3.81
C HIS A 139 -5.71 1.30 -4.53
N LEU A 140 -5.24 0.27 -3.81
CA LEU A 140 -4.83 -1.03 -4.36
C LEU A 140 -6.00 -2.02 -4.54
N TYR A 141 -7.21 -1.72 -4.03
CA TYR A 141 -8.31 -2.67 -4.07
C TYR A 141 -9.02 -2.64 -5.44
N PRO A 142 -8.98 -3.74 -6.20
CA PRO A 142 -9.60 -3.79 -7.52
C PRO A 142 -11.13 -3.78 -7.45
N ASP A 143 -11.71 -4.43 -6.44
CA ASP A 143 -13.15 -4.46 -6.14
C ASP A 143 -13.40 -3.84 -4.76
N LEU A 144 -13.47 -2.50 -4.74
CA LEU A 144 -13.69 -1.76 -3.49
C LEU A 144 -15.09 -2.01 -2.92
N ASP A 145 -16.08 -2.27 -3.76
CA ASP A 145 -17.45 -2.55 -3.30
C ASP A 145 -17.49 -3.85 -2.48
N GLU A 146 -16.82 -4.90 -2.94
CA GLU A 146 -16.77 -6.16 -2.20
C GLU A 146 -15.96 -6.02 -0.90
N VAL A 147 -14.86 -5.28 -0.94
CA VAL A 147 -14.07 -5.00 0.26
C VAL A 147 -14.90 -4.22 1.28
N ALA A 148 -15.63 -3.18 0.88
CA ALA A 148 -16.49 -2.40 1.77
C ALA A 148 -17.62 -3.25 2.37
N ARG A 149 -18.28 -4.11 1.57
CA ARG A 149 -19.27 -5.07 2.08
C ARG A 149 -18.68 -6.01 3.13
N SER A 150 -17.48 -6.52 2.87
CA SER A 150 -16.74 -7.37 3.80
C SER A 150 -16.45 -6.65 5.12
N TRP A 151 -16.04 -5.40 5.07
CA TRP A 151 -15.84 -4.58 6.27
C TRP A 151 -17.14 -4.40 7.06
N VAL A 152 -18.25 -4.10 6.38
CA VAL A 152 -19.58 -3.98 7.04
C VAL A 152 -19.98 -5.28 7.72
N ARG A 153 -19.76 -6.45 7.09
CA ARG A 153 -20.05 -7.76 7.72
C ARG A 153 -19.18 -8.01 8.95
N SER A 154 -17.95 -7.50 8.94
CA SER A 154 -16.97 -7.73 10.01
C SER A 154 -17.10 -6.76 11.18
N LEU A 155 -17.57 -5.52 10.95
CA LEU A 155 -17.70 -4.50 11.98
C LEU A 155 -18.92 -4.74 12.87
N LYS A 156 -18.79 -4.44 14.17
CA LYS A 156 -19.95 -4.26 15.05
C LYS A 156 -20.76 -3.00 14.66
N PRO A 157 -22.03 -2.88 15.04
CA PRO A 157 -22.76 -1.61 14.95
C PRO A 157 -22.00 -0.48 15.67
N GLY A 158 -21.83 0.68 15.03
CA GLY A 158 -21.00 1.79 15.53
C GLY A 158 -19.50 1.59 15.38
N GLY A 159 -19.05 0.46 14.82
CA GLY A 159 -17.64 0.24 14.50
C GLY A 159 -17.16 1.13 13.36
N LYS A 160 -15.88 1.50 13.35
CA LYS A 160 -15.33 2.48 12.43
C LYS A 160 -14.26 1.93 11.50
N VAL A 161 -14.16 2.54 10.33
CA VAL A 161 -13.06 2.34 9.37
C VAL A 161 -12.23 3.61 9.31
N PHE A 162 -10.92 3.47 9.47
CA PHE A 162 -9.93 4.55 9.34
C PHE A 162 -9.06 4.27 8.13
N ILE A 163 -9.08 5.18 7.16
CA ILE A 163 -8.41 5.03 5.87
C ILE A 163 -7.47 6.20 5.67
N ASN A 164 -6.28 5.95 5.16
CA ASN A 164 -5.47 7.02 4.58
C ASN A 164 -4.84 6.58 3.25
N SER A 165 -4.56 7.55 2.38
CA SER A 165 -3.80 7.31 1.17
C SER A 165 -3.25 8.62 0.58
N GLY A 166 -2.02 8.55 0.05
CA GLY A 166 -1.40 9.57 -0.81
C GLY A 166 -1.69 9.37 -2.30
N ASN A 167 -2.52 8.38 -2.65
CA ASN A 167 -2.80 7.98 -4.03
C ASN A 167 -4.26 8.18 -4.45
N LEU A 168 -4.90 9.21 -3.88
CA LEU A 168 -6.27 9.64 -4.21
C LEU A 168 -6.24 11.04 -4.82
N ARG A 169 -7.11 11.30 -5.82
CA ARG A 169 -7.36 12.65 -6.31
C ARG A 169 -8.27 13.39 -5.36
N ASN A 170 -7.68 14.14 -4.44
CA ASN A 170 -8.42 14.99 -3.52
C ASN A 170 -8.65 16.36 -4.16
N PRO A 171 -9.90 16.82 -4.33
CA PRO A 171 -10.20 18.12 -4.94
C PRO A 171 -9.70 19.31 -4.11
N ASN A 172 -9.38 19.09 -2.83
CA ASN A 172 -8.85 20.10 -1.91
C ASN A 172 -7.32 20.07 -1.80
N ALA A 173 -6.61 19.24 -2.60
CA ALA A 173 -5.15 19.24 -2.64
C ALA A 173 -4.63 20.62 -3.01
N LYS A 174 -3.55 21.05 -2.37
CA LYS A 174 -2.93 22.36 -2.67
C LYS A 174 -2.22 22.32 -4.01
N PRO A 175 -2.14 23.47 -4.73
CA PRO A 175 -1.36 23.54 -5.93
C PRO A 175 0.09 23.12 -5.70
N GLY A 176 0.59 22.21 -6.56
CA GLY A 176 1.95 21.67 -6.47
C GLY A 176 2.14 20.48 -5.54
N GLU A 177 1.11 20.04 -4.83
CA GLU A 177 1.13 18.75 -4.15
C GLU A 177 0.98 17.61 -5.16
N TRP A 178 1.81 16.59 -5.01
CA TRP A 178 1.77 15.39 -5.83
C TRP A 178 0.79 14.36 -5.26
N ILE A 179 0.29 13.52 -6.16
CA ILE A 179 -0.18 12.18 -5.84
C ILE A 179 1.01 11.26 -6.08
N LEU A 180 1.41 10.44 -5.11
CA LEU A 180 2.68 9.71 -5.18
C LEU A 180 2.81 8.85 -6.45
N ASP A 181 1.82 8.03 -6.73
CA ASP A 181 1.87 7.12 -7.88
C ASP A 181 1.88 7.85 -9.23
N GLU A 182 1.37 9.09 -9.31
CA GLU A 182 1.44 9.88 -10.54
C GLU A 182 2.90 10.19 -10.93
N THR A 183 3.81 10.29 -9.97
CA THR A 183 5.24 10.50 -10.26
C THR A 183 5.80 9.37 -11.11
N VAL A 184 5.35 8.12 -10.91
CA VAL A 184 5.80 6.94 -11.66
C VAL A 184 5.44 7.05 -13.16
N TRP A 185 4.26 7.59 -13.46
CA TRP A 185 3.83 7.83 -14.85
C TRP A 185 4.70 8.90 -15.51
N VAL A 186 4.96 9.99 -14.79
CA VAL A 186 5.82 11.07 -15.29
C VAL A 186 7.28 10.59 -15.44
N ILE A 187 7.78 9.76 -14.52
CA ILE A 187 9.09 9.10 -14.64
C ILE A 187 9.17 8.29 -15.93
N ASN A 188 8.14 7.50 -16.22
CA ASN A 188 8.12 6.67 -17.43
C ASN A 188 8.13 7.53 -18.71
N ASP A 189 7.28 8.56 -18.79
CA ASP A 189 7.18 9.44 -19.96
C ASP A 189 8.51 10.18 -20.21
N LEU A 190 9.16 10.67 -19.15
CA LEU A 190 10.47 11.30 -19.24
C LEU A 190 11.57 10.30 -19.64
N ALA A 191 11.54 9.08 -19.12
CA ALA A 191 12.47 8.02 -19.48
C ALA A 191 12.37 7.66 -20.97
N GLU A 192 11.14 7.53 -21.51
CA GLU A 192 10.92 7.31 -22.93
C GLU A 192 11.51 8.47 -23.79
N SER A 193 11.29 9.71 -23.37
CA SER A 193 11.86 10.89 -24.02
C SER A 193 13.39 10.88 -23.99
N LEU A 194 13.99 10.58 -22.82
CA LEU A 194 15.44 10.48 -22.65
C LEU A 194 16.06 9.42 -23.57
N VAL A 195 15.47 8.24 -23.61
CA VAL A 195 15.97 7.15 -24.47
C VAL A 195 15.87 7.50 -25.96
N ARG A 196 14.83 8.22 -26.37
CA ARG A 196 14.71 8.68 -27.77
C ARG A 196 15.70 9.76 -28.13
N SER A 197 16.01 10.69 -27.21
CA SER A 197 16.87 11.86 -27.48
C SER A 197 18.36 11.58 -27.23
N GLU A 198 18.70 10.85 -26.17
CA GLU A 198 20.09 10.71 -25.72
C GLU A 198 20.81 9.54 -26.42
N PRO A 199 21.98 9.81 -27.08
CA PRO A 199 22.78 8.76 -27.73
C PRO A 199 23.27 7.67 -26.78
N ALA A 200 23.52 8.00 -25.52
CA ALA A 200 23.96 7.05 -24.49
C ALA A 200 22.97 5.90 -24.26
N TYR A 201 21.68 6.14 -24.50
CA TYR A 201 20.63 5.15 -24.30
C TYR A 201 20.09 4.56 -25.60
N ALA A 202 20.75 4.81 -26.75
CA ALA A 202 20.28 4.39 -28.06
C ALA A 202 19.98 2.88 -28.16
N LYS A 203 20.69 2.03 -27.43
CA LYS A 203 20.50 0.58 -27.39
C LYS A 203 19.13 0.16 -26.85
N HIS A 204 18.44 1.03 -26.07
CA HIS A 204 17.12 0.74 -25.52
C HIS A 204 15.97 1.24 -26.40
N ARG A 205 16.24 1.91 -27.56
CA ARG A 205 15.20 2.44 -28.45
C ARG A 205 14.35 1.34 -29.08
N GLU A 206 14.95 0.21 -29.38
CA GLU A 206 14.21 -0.94 -29.94
C GLU A 206 13.05 -1.37 -29.03
N ALA A 207 13.25 -1.29 -27.69
CA ALA A 207 12.19 -1.61 -26.74
C ALA A 207 10.99 -0.65 -26.81
N LEU A 208 11.21 0.60 -27.22
CA LEU A 208 10.14 1.59 -27.42
C LEU A 208 9.40 1.42 -28.76
N ASP A 209 10.03 0.76 -29.73
CA ASP A 209 9.46 0.50 -31.05
C ASP A 209 8.68 -0.84 -31.08
N ASP A 210 8.92 -1.72 -30.12
CA ASP A 210 8.13 -2.95 -29.92
C ASP A 210 6.87 -2.62 -29.09
N VAL A 211 5.80 -2.27 -29.80
CA VAL A 211 4.53 -1.81 -29.21
C VAL A 211 3.90 -2.84 -28.26
N GLU A 212 3.93 -4.13 -28.62
CA GLU A 212 3.30 -5.17 -27.78
C GLU A 212 4.11 -5.43 -26.50
N ARG A 213 5.42 -5.42 -26.60
CA ARG A 213 6.32 -5.53 -25.44
C ARG A 213 6.17 -4.33 -24.52
N LEU A 214 6.22 -3.12 -25.05
CA LEU A 214 6.05 -1.88 -24.27
C LEU A 214 4.69 -1.86 -23.57
N LYS A 215 3.62 -2.27 -24.24
CA LYS A 215 2.27 -2.41 -23.68
C LYS A 215 2.23 -3.42 -22.52
N ALA A 216 2.97 -4.53 -22.61
CA ALA A 216 3.07 -5.51 -21.53
C ALA A 216 3.75 -4.91 -20.29
N HIS A 217 4.82 -4.11 -20.46
CA HIS A 217 5.48 -3.39 -19.37
C HIS A 217 4.57 -2.35 -18.76
N HIS A 218 3.87 -1.55 -19.57
CA HIS A 218 2.90 -0.58 -19.06
C HIS A 218 1.77 -1.26 -18.28
N ALA A 219 1.25 -2.38 -18.76
CA ALA A 219 0.24 -3.16 -18.04
C ALA A 219 0.77 -3.74 -16.71
N HIS A 220 2.08 -4.03 -16.63
CA HIS A 220 2.69 -4.41 -15.36
C HIS A 220 2.80 -3.23 -14.41
N ARG A 221 3.28 -2.07 -14.87
CA ARG A 221 3.32 -0.81 -14.11
C ARG A 221 1.94 -0.48 -13.53
N ASP A 222 0.90 -0.50 -14.37
CA ASP A 222 -0.46 -0.11 -14.01
C ASP A 222 -1.13 -1.05 -12.98
N ARG A 223 -0.58 -2.26 -12.82
CA ARG A 223 -1.00 -3.18 -11.75
C ARG A 223 -0.32 -2.91 -10.41
N VAL A 224 0.89 -2.37 -10.45
CA VAL A 224 1.68 -2.04 -9.24
C VAL A 224 1.36 -0.62 -8.79
N PHE A 225 1.30 0.31 -9.72
CA PHE A 225 0.99 1.72 -9.52
C PHE A 225 -0.32 2.04 -10.22
N MET A 226 -1.43 1.86 -9.52
CA MET A 226 -2.75 2.05 -10.10
C MET A 226 -3.03 3.53 -10.37
N GLN A 227 -3.78 3.82 -11.44
CA GLN A 227 -4.20 5.20 -11.73
C GLN A 227 -5.00 5.78 -10.56
N PRO A 228 -4.58 6.94 -10.03
CA PRO A 228 -5.30 7.58 -8.95
C PRO A 228 -6.73 7.92 -9.35
N ARG A 229 -7.68 7.49 -8.53
CA ARG A 229 -9.10 7.75 -8.71
C ARG A 229 -9.55 8.95 -7.88
N PRO A 230 -10.63 9.65 -8.25
CA PRO A 230 -11.14 10.76 -7.46
C PRO A 230 -11.59 10.29 -6.07
N LEU A 231 -11.49 11.17 -5.08
CA LEU A 231 -11.92 10.91 -3.71
C LEU A 231 -13.35 10.38 -3.65
N SER A 232 -14.27 10.95 -4.48
CA SER A 232 -15.67 10.51 -4.56
C SER A 232 -15.83 9.04 -4.95
N PHE A 233 -14.92 8.48 -5.75
CA PHE A 233 -14.95 7.04 -6.07
C PHE A 233 -14.91 6.18 -4.80
N TYR A 234 -14.11 6.59 -3.81
CA TYR A 234 -13.94 5.85 -2.55
C TYR A 234 -15.08 6.13 -1.58
N THR A 235 -15.45 7.39 -1.38
CA THR A 235 -16.55 7.75 -0.47
C THR A 235 -17.88 7.18 -0.93
N ASP A 236 -18.19 7.27 -2.23
CA ASP A 236 -19.42 6.71 -2.78
C ASP A 236 -19.47 5.17 -2.65
N ALA A 237 -18.31 4.49 -2.81
CA ALA A 237 -18.24 3.05 -2.60
C ALA A 237 -18.49 2.66 -1.14
N LEU A 238 -17.94 3.39 -0.19
CA LEU A 238 -18.18 3.16 1.23
C LEU A 238 -19.66 3.35 1.57
N GLU A 239 -20.26 4.48 1.14
CA GLU A 239 -21.65 4.83 1.46
C GLU A 239 -22.67 3.87 0.84
N ARG A 240 -22.55 3.53 -0.44
CA ARG A 240 -23.50 2.60 -1.10
C ARG A 240 -23.40 1.16 -0.57
N ASN A 241 -22.30 0.82 0.14
CA ASN A 241 -22.14 -0.48 0.77
C ASN A 241 -22.42 -0.48 2.29
N GLY A 242 -23.01 0.61 2.82
CA GLY A 242 -23.55 0.65 4.19
C GLY A 242 -22.60 1.22 5.25
N LEU A 243 -21.56 1.94 4.84
CA LEU A 243 -20.74 2.74 5.73
C LEU A 243 -21.13 4.22 5.59
N SER A 244 -21.24 4.93 6.69
CA SER A 244 -21.47 6.39 6.68
C SER A 244 -20.13 7.10 6.80
N VAL A 245 -19.74 7.90 5.80
CA VAL A 245 -18.54 8.72 5.86
C VAL A 245 -18.77 9.87 6.84
N SER A 246 -18.04 9.86 7.96
CA SER A 246 -18.22 10.82 9.05
C SER A 246 -17.18 11.94 9.06
N ASP A 247 -16.01 11.73 8.48
CA ASP A 247 -14.94 12.73 8.41
C ASP A 247 -14.04 12.51 7.20
N ILE A 248 -13.58 13.61 6.60
CA ILE A 248 -12.59 13.64 5.54
C ILE A 248 -11.55 14.72 5.86
N GLY A 249 -10.35 14.28 6.18
CA GLY A 249 -9.23 15.16 6.43
C GLY A 249 -8.15 15.08 5.34
N GLN A 250 -7.23 16.03 5.36
CA GLN A 250 -6.03 15.99 4.54
C GLN A 250 -4.82 16.57 5.25
N ARG A 251 -3.63 16.15 4.83
CA ARG A 251 -2.35 16.69 5.28
C ARG A 251 -1.40 16.81 4.10
N THR A 252 -0.59 17.87 4.13
CA THR A 252 0.59 17.98 3.28
C THR A 252 1.69 17.16 3.92
N ILE A 253 2.18 16.15 3.22
CA ILE A 253 3.33 15.34 3.65
C ILE A 253 4.53 15.77 2.81
N VAL A 254 5.67 15.96 3.48
CA VAL A 254 6.94 16.24 2.83
C VAL A 254 7.68 14.93 2.63
N ALA A 255 8.05 14.64 1.39
CA ALA A 255 8.84 13.48 1.02
C ALA A 255 10.23 13.90 0.56
N ASP A 256 11.25 13.14 0.93
CA ASP A 256 12.61 13.32 0.41
C ASP A 256 12.73 12.63 -0.96
N VAL A 257 13.41 13.29 -1.90
CA VAL A 257 13.57 12.80 -3.28
C VAL A 257 14.46 11.56 -3.33
N ASP A 258 15.47 11.49 -2.48
CA ASP A 258 16.38 10.34 -2.45
C ASP A 258 15.71 9.12 -1.82
N GLU A 259 14.94 9.30 -0.74
CA GLU A 259 14.10 8.22 -0.16
C GLU A 259 13.05 7.72 -1.17
N TRP A 260 12.44 8.62 -1.95
CA TRP A 260 11.50 8.24 -3.00
C TRP A 260 12.18 7.47 -4.12
N PHE A 261 13.39 7.90 -4.54
CA PHE A 261 14.19 7.14 -5.50
C PHE A 261 14.55 5.74 -4.96
N GLU A 262 14.95 5.64 -3.70
CA GLU A 262 15.26 4.34 -3.06
C GLU A 262 14.06 3.40 -3.13
N LEU A 263 12.86 3.86 -2.76
CA LEU A 263 11.64 3.06 -2.91
C LEU A 263 11.40 2.64 -4.36
N MET A 264 11.58 3.54 -5.32
CA MET A 264 11.42 3.23 -6.74
C MET A 264 12.45 2.20 -7.22
N THR A 265 13.65 2.12 -6.63
CA THR A 265 14.63 1.09 -6.97
C THR A 265 14.15 -0.31 -6.57
N ALA A 266 13.39 -0.45 -5.48
CA ALA A 266 12.78 -1.72 -5.09
C ALA A 266 11.69 -2.17 -6.08
N TYR A 267 11.08 -1.24 -6.80
CA TYR A 267 10.02 -1.49 -7.79
C TYR A 267 10.46 -1.20 -9.23
N HIS A 268 11.77 -1.14 -9.50
CA HIS A 268 12.33 -0.73 -10.79
C HIS A 268 11.79 -1.49 -12.00
N GLU A 269 11.43 -2.79 -11.82
CA GLU A 269 10.83 -3.60 -12.88
C GLU A 269 9.43 -3.11 -13.29
N ALA A 270 8.65 -2.63 -12.32
CA ALA A 270 7.36 -2.04 -12.61
C ALA A 270 7.49 -0.62 -13.18
N VAL A 271 8.44 0.18 -12.67
CA VAL A 271 8.61 1.58 -13.09
C VAL A 271 9.14 1.68 -14.52
N LEU A 272 10.28 1.03 -14.83
CA LEU A 272 10.98 1.11 -16.11
C LEU A 272 11.44 -0.26 -16.64
N GLY A 273 10.66 -1.31 -16.44
CA GLY A 273 11.03 -2.68 -16.83
C GLY A 273 11.33 -2.87 -18.32
N TRP A 274 10.78 -2.01 -19.20
CA TRP A 274 11.08 -2.02 -20.62
C TRP A 274 12.54 -1.67 -20.96
N VAL A 275 13.26 -0.96 -20.05
CA VAL A 275 14.70 -0.76 -20.16
C VAL A 275 15.41 -2.06 -19.76
N GLY A 276 15.89 -2.80 -20.73
CA GLY A 276 16.59 -4.07 -20.56
C GLY A 276 15.71 -5.32 -20.37
N GLY A 277 14.40 -5.16 -20.20
CA GLY A 277 13.48 -6.27 -20.01
C GLY A 277 13.39 -6.78 -18.55
N THR A 278 12.47 -7.69 -18.30
CA THR A 278 12.26 -8.32 -16.98
C THR A 278 12.01 -9.80 -17.12
N LYS A 279 12.37 -10.58 -16.12
CA LYS A 279 12.07 -12.03 -16.10
C LYS A 279 10.58 -12.33 -16.27
N ARG A 280 9.72 -11.45 -15.78
CA ARG A 280 8.26 -11.61 -15.85
C ARG A 280 7.74 -11.54 -17.29
N ILE A 281 8.34 -10.71 -18.14
CA ILE A 281 7.85 -10.44 -19.50
C ILE A 281 8.71 -11.17 -20.54
N GLU A 282 10.03 -11.10 -20.42
CA GLU A 282 10.99 -11.69 -21.35
C GLU A 282 11.46 -13.10 -20.96
N GLY A 283 11.13 -13.58 -19.76
CA GLY A 283 11.54 -14.88 -19.25
C GLY A 283 12.97 -14.94 -18.73
N GLN A 284 13.71 -13.83 -18.76
CA GLN A 284 15.08 -13.70 -18.29
C GLN A 284 15.31 -12.37 -17.58
N ASP A 285 16.23 -12.37 -16.61
CA ASP A 285 16.63 -11.14 -15.94
C ASP A 285 17.45 -10.25 -16.89
N PRO A 286 17.38 -8.89 -16.74
CA PRO A 286 18.25 -7.98 -17.47
C PRO A 286 19.72 -8.24 -17.13
N ASP A 287 20.62 -7.94 -18.05
CA ASP A 287 22.04 -7.91 -17.73
C ASP A 287 22.38 -6.73 -16.79
N GLU A 288 23.57 -6.79 -16.18
CA GLU A 288 23.99 -5.78 -15.21
C GLU A 288 24.10 -4.37 -15.82
N GLU A 289 24.43 -4.27 -17.11
CA GLU A 289 24.56 -2.97 -17.79
C GLU A 289 23.16 -2.36 -17.99
N ALA A 290 22.19 -3.14 -18.46
CA ALA A 290 20.82 -2.70 -18.64
C ALA A 290 20.16 -2.31 -17.31
N LEU A 291 20.48 -3.03 -16.22
CA LEU A 291 20.00 -2.67 -14.89
C LEU A 291 20.60 -1.33 -14.43
N ARG A 292 21.90 -1.09 -14.62
CA ARG A 292 22.54 0.19 -14.30
C ARG A 292 21.91 1.34 -15.11
N ASP A 293 21.69 1.13 -16.40
CA ASP A 293 21.04 2.14 -17.25
C ASP A 293 19.62 2.43 -16.77
N ARG A 294 18.83 1.41 -16.45
CA ARG A 294 17.49 1.58 -15.91
C ARG A 294 17.47 2.49 -14.68
N LEU A 295 18.32 2.21 -13.70
CA LEU A 295 18.42 3.03 -12.50
C LEU A 295 18.93 4.44 -12.77
N THR A 296 19.87 4.59 -13.68
CA THR A 296 20.40 5.91 -14.09
C THR A 296 19.33 6.74 -14.81
N ILE A 297 18.58 6.14 -15.73
CA ILE A 297 17.47 6.81 -16.44
C ILE A 297 16.38 7.21 -15.45
N MET A 298 16.03 6.31 -14.52
CA MET A 298 15.04 6.59 -13.48
C MET A 298 15.47 7.74 -12.58
N ARG A 299 16.73 7.78 -12.15
CA ARG A 299 17.28 8.89 -11.36
C ARG A 299 17.22 10.21 -12.13
N HIS A 300 17.65 10.23 -13.40
CA HIS A 300 17.60 11.42 -14.24
C HIS A 300 16.15 11.93 -14.41
N ALA A 301 15.20 11.04 -14.61
CA ALA A 301 13.79 11.43 -14.70
C ALA A 301 13.29 12.05 -13.38
N ILE A 302 13.60 11.46 -12.23
CA ILE A 302 13.24 11.98 -10.91
C ILE A 302 13.86 13.36 -10.67
N ASP A 303 15.15 13.52 -10.94
CA ASP A 303 15.82 14.82 -10.80
C ASP A 303 15.20 15.90 -11.70
N THR A 304 14.74 15.51 -12.88
CA THR A 304 14.05 16.41 -13.81
C THR A 304 12.67 16.82 -13.27
N ILE A 305 11.87 15.86 -12.75
CA ILE A 305 10.56 16.13 -12.17
C ILE A 305 10.64 17.12 -11.02
N PHE A 306 11.60 16.92 -10.14
CA PHE A 306 11.71 17.73 -8.94
C PHE A 306 12.64 18.95 -9.11
N GLY A 307 13.25 19.13 -10.30
CA GLY A 307 14.07 20.30 -10.63
C GLY A 307 15.28 20.47 -9.70
N GLY A 308 15.91 19.36 -9.28
CA GLY A 308 17.04 19.34 -8.36
C GLY A 308 16.69 19.67 -6.89
N ARG A 309 15.40 19.77 -6.56
CA ARG A 309 14.96 19.93 -5.16
C ARG A 309 15.20 18.65 -4.39
N LYS A 310 15.53 18.78 -3.11
CA LYS A 310 15.72 17.63 -2.22
C LYS A 310 14.43 17.04 -1.70
N THR A 311 13.36 17.84 -1.69
CA THR A 311 12.06 17.42 -1.16
C THR A 311 10.94 17.85 -2.09
N PHE A 312 9.82 17.15 -2.00
CA PHE A 312 8.56 17.50 -2.64
C PHE A 312 7.41 17.32 -1.66
N THR A 313 6.23 17.82 -1.99
CA THR A 313 5.04 17.69 -1.16
C THR A 313 4.01 16.82 -1.84
N ALA A 314 3.32 15.99 -1.04
CA ALA A 314 2.21 15.16 -1.48
C ALA A 314 0.98 15.40 -0.60
N CYS A 315 -0.21 15.29 -1.21
CA CYS A 315 -1.46 15.36 -0.48
C CYS A 315 -1.84 13.98 0.06
N TRP A 316 -1.91 13.85 1.37
CA TRP A 316 -2.49 12.67 2.02
C TRP A 316 -3.92 12.93 2.45
N THR A 317 -4.81 12.02 2.09
CA THR A 317 -6.23 12.07 2.43
C THR A 317 -6.54 11.04 3.52
N TYR A 318 -7.34 11.44 4.49
CA TYR A 318 -7.80 10.62 5.61
C TYR A 318 -9.33 10.55 5.57
N ILE A 319 -9.89 9.35 5.61
CA ILE A 319 -11.34 9.12 5.59
C ILE A 319 -11.69 8.32 6.82
N THR A 320 -12.67 8.78 7.59
CA THR A 320 -13.31 8.00 8.64
C THR A 320 -14.72 7.67 8.21
N ALA A 321 -15.08 6.39 8.29
CA ALA A 321 -16.42 5.92 8.02
C ALA A 321 -16.90 5.02 9.15
N GLU A 322 -18.22 4.93 9.37
CA GLU A 322 -18.83 4.21 10.48
C GLU A 322 -19.95 3.29 9.96
N LYS A 323 -20.02 2.09 10.52
CA LYS A 323 -21.19 1.23 10.34
C LYS A 323 -22.33 1.75 11.20
N PRO A 324 -23.46 2.19 10.65
CA PRO A 324 -24.62 2.64 11.42
C PRO A 324 -25.07 1.57 12.44
N GLY A 325 -25.64 2.06 13.57
CA GLY A 325 -26.15 1.22 14.64
C GLY A 325 -27.46 0.50 14.30
#